data_ce8247d5e5029d865d6127a6d42daeeb
#
_entry.id   ce8247d5e5029d865d6127a6d42daeeb
#
_cell.length_a   1.000
_cell.length_b   1.000
_cell.length_c   1.000
_cell.angle_alpha   90.00
_cell.angle_beta   90.00
_cell.angle_gamma   90.00
#
_symmetry.space_group_name_H-M   'P 1'
#
loop_
_entity.id
_entity.type
_entity.pdbx_description
1 polymer ?
#
loop_
_entity_poly.entity_id
_entity_poly.type
_entity_poly.pdbx_seq_one_letter_code
_entity_poly.pdbx_strand_id
1 'polypeptide(L)'
;MKLCMFSPRDQDLERGWPGRIEGEKVIQLAAQTLQAFFTGGGVAREHAEFPLADVVFRAPVLHPPSVRIFDDAGDFVFANPAAIKAVGEEPGVAGAEQVERVAAIIGAEGAIGGFTPLVEWVAPQLPGAKQRDFAITLGPVVTTPDEGFPTGVDWERLVSHAAENTTLYPGDLIAR
;
A
#
# COMPACT_ATOMS: atom_id res chain seq x y z
N MET A 1 15.12 0.16 1.32
CA MET A 1 14.77 1.50 0.75
C MET A 1 13.43 2.00 1.29
N LYS A 2 13.23 3.33 1.29
CA LYS A 2 11.92 3.94 1.53
C LYS A 2 11.38 4.48 0.22
N LEU A 3 10.21 3.98 -0.20
CA LEU A 3 9.56 4.33 -1.46
C LEU A 3 8.24 5.04 -1.19
N CYS A 4 7.73 5.78 -2.16
CA CYS A 4 6.44 6.44 -2.11
C CYS A 4 5.85 6.63 -3.52
N MET A 5 4.56 6.92 -3.58
CA MET A 5 3.95 7.60 -4.72
C MET A 5 3.73 9.05 -4.33
N PHE A 6 4.07 9.97 -5.22
CA PHE A 6 3.97 11.41 -4.91
C PHE A 6 3.60 12.24 -6.15
N SER A 7 3.08 13.41 -5.93
CA SER A 7 2.97 14.47 -6.95
C SER A 7 3.57 15.77 -6.41
N PRO A 8 4.16 16.63 -7.27
CA PRO A 8 4.46 18.01 -6.87
C PRO A 8 3.19 18.72 -6.41
N ARG A 9 3.30 19.67 -5.47
CA ARG A 9 2.14 20.40 -4.93
C ARG A 9 1.39 21.23 -5.96
N ASP A 10 2.07 21.66 -7.02
CA ASP A 10 1.51 22.44 -8.13
C ASP A 10 0.85 21.55 -9.22
N GLN A 11 0.88 20.22 -9.05
CA GLN A 11 0.32 19.27 -9.99
C GLN A 11 -0.64 18.32 -9.28
N ASP A 12 -1.91 18.34 -9.70
CA ASP A 12 -2.91 17.40 -9.19
C ASP A 12 -2.91 16.11 -10.01
N LEU A 13 -2.01 15.20 -9.64
CA LEU A 13 -1.88 13.89 -10.27
C LEU A 13 -2.53 12.85 -9.35
N GLU A 14 -3.63 12.25 -9.80
CA GLU A 14 -4.37 11.25 -9.02
C GLU A 14 -3.45 10.11 -8.50
N ARG A 15 -2.65 9.53 -9.38
CA ARG A 15 -1.73 8.44 -9.02
C ARG A 15 -0.36 8.95 -8.58
N GLY A 16 0.12 10.06 -9.13
CA GLY A 16 1.47 10.56 -8.93
C GLY A 16 2.56 9.72 -9.62
N TRP A 17 3.80 9.90 -9.17
CA TRP A 17 5.00 9.22 -9.65
C TRP A 17 5.65 8.40 -8.55
N PRO A 18 6.27 7.25 -8.87
CA PRO A 18 7.12 6.54 -7.93
C PRO A 18 8.33 7.37 -7.54
N GLY A 19 8.67 7.34 -6.26
CA GLY A 19 9.84 8.01 -5.73
C GLY A 19 10.54 7.23 -4.64
N ARG A 20 11.84 7.49 -4.49
CA ARG A 20 12.65 7.04 -3.36
C ARG A 20 12.90 8.22 -2.43
N ILE A 21 12.64 8.03 -1.14
CA ILE A 21 12.86 9.05 -0.12
C ILE A 21 14.30 8.96 0.38
N GLU A 22 15.03 10.06 0.30
CA GLU A 22 16.38 10.21 0.85
C GLU A 22 16.50 11.52 1.65
N GLY A 23 16.60 11.39 2.97
CA GLY A 23 16.63 12.55 3.85
C GLY A 23 15.39 13.43 3.66
N GLU A 24 15.57 14.69 3.25
CA GLU A 24 14.49 15.66 3.06
C GLU A 24 14.05 15.81 1.58
N LYS A 25 14.35 14.81 0.74
CA LYS A 25 13.98 14.84 -0.67
C LYS A 25 13.37 13.53 -1.15
N VAL A 26 12.61 13.62 -2.24
CA VAL A 26 12.13 12.48 -3.03
C VAL A 26 12.84 12.50 -4.37
N ILE A 27 13.42 11.36 -4.74
CA ILE A 27 14.03 11.13 -6.05
C ILE A 27 13.00 10.39 -6.90
N GLN A 28 12.56 11.02 -7.97
CA GLN A 28 11.62 10.42 -8.93
C GLN A 28 12.26 9.22 -9.64
N LEU A 29 11.54 8.11 -9.71
CA LEU A 29 11.97 6.88 -10.36
C LEU A 29 11.28 6.72 -11.72
N ALA A 30 12.03 6.23 -12.71
CA ALA A 30 11.54 5.95 -14.07
C ALA A 30 10.68 4.68 -14.12
N ALA A 31 9.58 4.68 -13.40
CA ALA A 31 8.57 3.64 -13.43
C ALA A 31 7.18 4.30 -13.45
N GLN A 32 6.17 3.59 -13.93
CA GLN A 32 4.81 4.13 -13.96
C GLN A 32 4.12 4.05 -12.60
N THR A 33 4.39 2.99 -11.86
CA THR A 33 3.82 2.69 -10.53
C THR A 33 4.85 1.95 -9.70
N LEU A 34 4.61 1.83 -8.37
CA LEU A 34 5.42 0.94 -7.53
C LEU A 34 5.23 -0.54 -7.92
N GLN A 35 4.03 -0.95 -8.38
CA GLN A 35 3.85 -2.30 -8.91
C GLN A 35 4.78 -2.57 -10.10
N ALA A 36 4.85 -1.62 -11.05
CA ALA A 36 5.76 -1.73 -12.20
C ALA A 36 7.23 -1.71 -11.78
N PHE A 37 7.58 -0.91 -10.77
CA PHE A 37 8.93 -0.89 -10.18
C PHE A 37 9.31 -2.25 -9.60
N PHE A 38 8.43 -2.85 -8.78
CA PHE A 38 8.69 -4.18 -8.19
C PHE A 38 8.75 -5.28 -9.25
N THR A 39 7.85 -5.25 -10.25
CA THR A 39 7.88 -6.20 -11.38
C THR A 39 9.17 -6.09 -12.19
N GLY A 40 9.73 -4.89 -12.30
CA GLY A 40 11.02 -4.63 -12.95
C GLY A 40 12.25 -4.97 -12.09
N GLY A 41 12.10 -5.70 -11.00
CA GLY A 41 13.19 -6.13 -10.12
C GLY A 41 13.64 -5.08 -9.12
N GLY A 42 12.82 -4.06 -8.85
CA GLY A 42 13.13 -3.02 -7.85
C GLY A 42 14.25 -2.06 -8.26
N VAL A 43 14.50 -1.92 -9.54
CA VAL A 43 15.52 -1.00 -10.11
C VAL A 43 14.88 -0.09 -11.13
N ALA A 44 15.14 1.20 -11.04
CA ALA A 44 14.72 2.19 -12.03
C ALA A 44 15.74 3.32 -12.15
N ARG A 45 15.78 3.95 -13.32
CA ARG A 45 16.58 5.16 -13.53
C ARG A 45 16.00 6.28 -12.67
N GLU A 46 16.88 7.09 -12.10
CA GLU A 46 16.52 8.31 -11.40
C GLU A 46 16.30 9.47 -12.39
N HIS A 47 15.33 10.33 -12.10
CA HIS A 47 15.00 11.50 -12.91
C HIS A 47 15.27 12.78 -12.13
N ALA A 48 14.21 13.38 -11.58
CA ALA A 48 14.24 14.65 -10.88
C ALA A 48 14.23 14.45 -9.36
N GLU A 49 14.75 15.43 -8.64
CA GLU A 49 14.69 15.51 -7.18
C GLU A 49 13.68 16.59 -6.77
N PHE A 50 12.90 16.30 -5.73
CA PHE A 50 11.91 17.21 -5.16
C PHE A 50 12.10 17.31 -3.65
N PRO A 51 12.11 18.51 -3.04
CA PRO A 51 12.06 18.64 -1.59
C PRO A 51 10.79 17.97 -1.03
N LEU A 52 10.88 17.28 0.11
CA LEU A 52 9.70 16.67 0.76
C LEU A 52 8.59 17.69 1.05
N ALA A 53 8.97 18.94 1.33
CA ALA A 53 8.03 20.02 1.59
C ALA A 53 7.18 20.40 0.35
N ASP A 54 7.66 20.09 -0.85
CA ASP A 54 7.06 20.51 -2.12
C ASP A 54 6.25 19.36 -2.79
N VAL A 55 6.07 18.25 -2.10
CA VAL A 55 5.32 17.11 -2.62
C VAL A 55 4.06 16.82 -1.81
N VAL A 56 3.12 16.12 -2.45
CA VAL A 56 1.96 15.49 -1.82
C VAL A 56 2.08 13.99 -2.02
N PHE A 57 2.03 13.25 -0.95
CA PHE A 57 2.02 11.78 -1.02
C PHE A 57 0.69 11.25 -1.52
N ARG A 58 0.75 10.21 -2.32
CA ARG A 58 -0.38 9.46 -2.86
C ARG A 58 -0.40 8.05 -2.28
N ALA A 59 -1.51 7.34 -2.48
CA ALA A 59 -1.56 5.93 -2.08
C ALA A 59 -0.50 5.12 -2.84
N PRO A 60 0.33 4.32 -2.16
CA PRO A 60 1.40 3.54 -2.80
C PRO A 60 0.89 2.58 -3.89
N VAL A 61 -0.31 2.02 -3.69
CA VAL A 61 -1.01 1.17 -4.66
C VAL A 61 -2.45 1.66 -4.72
N LEU A 62 -2.83 2.34 -5.80
CA LEU A 62 -4.17 2.93 -5.93
C LEU A 62 -5.24 1.88 -6.31
N HIS A 63 -4.88 0.93 -7.17
CA HIS A 63 -5.78 -0.12 -7.64
C HIS A 63 -5.12 -1.50 -7.44
N PRO A 64 -5.08 -2.02 -6.20
CA PRO A 64 -4.55 -3.35 -5.96
C PRO A 64 -5.44 -4.41 -6.65
N PRO A 65 -4.85 -5.49 -7.23
CA PRO A 65 -5.64 -6.59 -7.77
C PRO A 65 -6.55 -7.24 -6.72
N SER A 66 -6.06 -7.33 -5.48
CA SER A 66 -6.85 -7.76 -4.33
C SER A 66 -6.31 -7.15 -3.03
N VAL A 67 -7.17 -7.16 -2.00
CA VAL A 67 -6.81 -6.82 -0.63
C VAL A 67 -7.30 -7.95 0.27
N ARG A 68 -6.36 -8.60 0.97
CA ARG A 68 -6.65 -9.67 1.94
C ARG A 68 -6.27 -9.17 3.33
N ILE A 69 -7.22 -9.16 4.25
CA ILE A 69 -7.04 -8.74 5.63
C ILE A 69 -7.11 -9.95 6.52
N PHE A 70 -5.98 -10.30 7.13
CA PHE A 70 -5.84 -11.45 8.02
C PHE A 70 -6.28 -11.12 9.44
N ASP A 71 -6.93 -12.08 10.08
CA ASP A 71 -7.31 -12.04 11.48
C ASP A 71 -6.27 -12.74 12.40
N ASP A 72 -6.53 -12.77 13.70
CA ASP A 72 -5.65 -13.41 14.69
C ASP A 72 -5.62 -14.94 14.56
N ALA A 73 -6.64 -15.55 13.97
CA ALA A 73 -6.67 -16.99 13.72
C ALA A 73 -5.82 -17.39 12.50
N GLY A 74 -5.40 -16.41 11.70
CA GLY A 74 -4.59 -16.62 10.50
C GLY A 74 -5.40 -16.94 9.26
N ASP A 75 -6.69 -16.63 9.27
CA ASP A 75 -7.56 -16.63 8.10
C ASP A 75 -7.77 -15.20 7.59
N PHE A 76 -8.30 -15.03 6.39
CA PHE A 76 -8.47 -13.70 5.82
C PHE A 76 -9.85 -13.48 5.19
N VAL A 77 -10.22 -12.21 5.12
CA VAL A 77 -11.36 -11.73 4.34
C VAL A 77 -10.86 -10.83 3.20
N PHE A 78 -11.60 -10.83 2.10
CA PHE A 78 -11.36 -9.85 1.04
C PHE A 78 -11.95 -8.50 1.43
N ALA A 79 -11.16 -7.45 1.25
CA ALA A 79 -11.62 -6.07 1.35
C ALA A 79 -11.76 -5.46 -0.05
N ASN A 80 -12.45 -4.34 -0.14
CA ASN A 80 -12.75 -3.68 -1.42
C ASN A 80 -11.49 -2.98 -1.99
N PRO A 81 -10.90 -3.47 -3.10
CA PRO A 81 -9.72 -2.85 -3.70
C PRO A 81 -10.00 -1.46 -4.31
N ALA A 82 -11.28 -1.14 -4.58
CA ALA A 82 -11.68 0.17 -5.08
C ALA A 82 -11.80 1.23 -3.98
N ALA A 83 -11.65 0.83 -2.70
CA ALA A 83 -11.80 1.74 -1.56
C ALA A 83 -10.46 2.34 -1.07
N ILE A 84 -9.38 2.18 -1.82
CA ILE A 84 -8.06 2.72 -1.43
C ILE A 84 -8.07 4.24 -1.44
N LYS A 85 -7.52 4.81 -0.38
CA LYS A 85 -7.34 6.25 -0.16
C LYS A 85 -5.90 6.56 0.22
N ALA A 86 -5.44 7.76 -0.13
CA ALA A 86 -4.19 8.28 0.37
C ALA A 86 -4.33 8.77 1.83
N VAL A 87 -3.20 8.91 2.51
CA VAL A 87 -3.18 9.52 3.84
C VAL A 87 -3.66 10.97 3.77
N GLY A 88 -4.59 11.34 4.66
CA GLY A 88 -5.22 12.67 4.69
C GLY A 88 -6.53 12.76 3.89
N GLU A 89 -6.91 11.74 3.14
CA GLU A 89 -8.24 11.68 2.51
C GLU A 89 -9.29 11.18 3.51
N GLU A 90 -10.44 11.82 3.51
CA GLU A 90 -11.56 11.47 4.40
C GLU A 90 -12.16 10.10 4.02
N PRO A 91 -12.55 9.28 5.00
CA PRO A 91 -13.16 7.97 4.74
C PRO A 91 -14.55 8.05 4.09
N GLY A 92 -15.23 9.20 4.22
CA GLY A 92 -16.54 9.42 3.63
C GLY A 92 -17.72 8.89 4.44
N VAL A 93 -17.48 8.26 5.59
CA VAL A 93 -18.52 7.77 6.52
C VAL A 93 -18.29 8.37 7.90
N ALA A 94 -19.25 9.14 8.40
CA ALA A 94 -19.15 9.75 9.73
C ALA A 94 -19.16 8.68 10.83
N GLY A 95 -18.32 8.86 11.85
CA GLY A 95 -18.23 7.96 12.99
C GLY A 95 -17.58 6.61 12.67
N ALA A 96 -16.85 6.51 11.55
CA ALA A 96 -16.04 5.34 11.26
C ALA A 96 -14.85 5.24 12.23
N GLU A 97 -14.55 4.03 12.64
CA GLU A 97 -13.44 3.67 13.53
C GLU A 97 -12.22 3.23 12.70
N GLN A 98 -11.03 3.46 13.24
CA GLN A 98 -9.76 3.08 12.62
C GLN A 98 -9.25 1.76 13.20
N VAL A 99 -8.85 0.84 12.33
CA VAL A 99 -8.11 -0.36 12.70
C VAL A 99 -6.75 -0.28 12.00
N GLU A 100 -5.70 -0.02 12.79
CA GLU A 100 -4.34 0.07 12.28
C GLU A 100 -3.77 -1.32 11.96
N ARG A 101 -3.11 -1.41 10.82
CA ARG A 101 -2.50 -2.63 10.28
C ARG A 101 -1.20 -2.32 9.56
N VAL A 102 -0.46 -3.36 9.22
CA VAL A 102 0.62 -3.31 8.24
C VAL A 102 0.21 -4.15 7.04
N ALA A 103 0.47 -3.65 5.84
CA ALA A 103 0.25 -4.40 4.61
C ALA A 103 1.58 -4.73 3.93
N ALA A 104 1.77 -5.99 3.56
CA ALA A 104 2.75 -6.39 2.57
C ALA A 104 2.17 -6.12 1.17
N ILE A 105 2.97 -5.50 0.31
CA ILE A 105 2.69 -5.29 -1.11
C ILE A 105 3.41 -6.38 -1.87
N ILE A 106 2.67 -7.18 -2.62
CA ILE A 106 3.25 -8.24 -3.45
C ILE A 106 3.97 -7.62 -4.65
N GLY A 107 5.16 -8.11 -4.93
CA GLY A 107 6.02 -7.75 -6.06
C GLY A 107 6.04 -8.83 -7.14
N ALA A 108 7.18 -8.96 -7.81
CA ALA A 108 7.39 -9.98 -8.84
C ALA A 108 7.31 -11.39 -8.24
N GLU A 109 6.77 -12.33 -9.01
CA GLU A 109 6.74 -13.78 -8.69
C GLU A 109 6.16 -14.12 -7.31
N GLY A 110 5.26 -13.27 -6.80
CA GLY A 110 4.63 -13.46 -5.48
C GLY A 110 5.51 -13.09 -4.30
N ALA A 111 6.72 -12.56 -4.52
CA ALA A 111 7.59 -12.09 -3.45
C ALA A 111 7.06 -10.79 -2.83
N ILE A 112 7.43 -10.51 -1.60
CA ILE A 112 7.08 -9.24 -0.94
C ILE A 112 7.98 -8.14 -1.51
N GLY A 113 7.36 -7.13 -2.15
CA GLY A 113 8.05 -5.93 -2.65
C GLY A 113 8.32 -4.88 -1.58
N GLY A 114 7.46 -4.81 -0.57
CA GLY A 114 7.62 -3.88 0.55
C GLY A 114 6.45 -3.92 1.52
N PHE A 115 6.57 -3.13 2.59
CA PHE A 115 5.58 -3.00 3.65
C PHE A 115 5.14 -1.55 3.78
N THR A 116 3.87 -1.36 4.08
CA THR A 116 3.29 -0.02 4.26
C THR A 116 2.23 -0.03 5.37
N PRO A 117 2.07 1.05 6.14
CA PRO A 117 0.92 1.20 7.02
C PRO A 117 -0.39 1.09 6.24
N LEU A 118 -1.37 0.48 6.86
CA LEU A 118 -2.74 0.40 6.36
C LEU A 118 -3.71 0.72 7.50
N VAL A 119 -4.71 1.54 7.23
CA VAL A 119 -5.83 1.76 8.14
C VAL A 119 -7.09 1.23 7.48
N GLU A 120 -7.67 0.19 8.07
CA GLU A 120 -9.00 -0.28 7.74
C GLU A 120 -10.04 0.59 8.47
N TRP A 121 -10.97 1.20 7.73
CA TRP A 121 -12.04 1.96 8.32
C TRP A 121 -13.28 1.09 8.50
N VAL A 122 -13.82 1.09 9.71
CA VAL A 122 -14.98 0.26 10.11
C VAL A 122 -16.11 1.16 10.60
N ALA A 123 -17.30 0.94 10.08
CA ALA A 123 -18.51 1.66 10.48
C ALA A 123 -19.57 0.67 11.00
N PRO A 124 -19.52 0.29 12.30
CA PRO A 124 -20.41 -0.74 12.86
C PRO A 124 -21.90 -0.43 12.73
N GLN A 125 -22.26 0.85 12.57
CA GLN A 125 -23.63 1.30 12.36
C GLN A 125 -24.21 0.97 10.98
N LEU A 126 -23.36 0.57 10.00
CA LEU A 126 -23.79 0.18 8.68
C LEU A 126 -24.09 -1.33 8.61
N PRO A 127 -24.95 -1.78 7.68
CA PRO A 127 -25.30 -3.20 7.58
C PRO A 127 -24.29 -4.02 6.78
N GLY A 128 -24.00 -5.22 7.24
CA GLY A 128 -23.24 -6.26 6.49
C GLY A 128 -21.89 -5.76 5.97
N ALA A 129 -21.60 -6.06 4.71
CA ALA A 129 -20.32 -5.68 4.08
C ALA A 129 -20.08 -4.17 4.03
N LYS A 130 -21.15 -3.36 4.06
CA LYS A 130 -21.05 -1.88 4.10
C LYS A 130 -20.32 -1.34 5.32
N GLN A 131 -20.11 -2.16 6.35
CA GLN A 131 -19.31 -1.78 7.51
C GLN A 131 -17.83 -1.55 7.17
N ARG A 132 -17.30 -2.13 6.08
CA ARG A 132 -15.86 -2.19 5.78
C ARG A 132 -15.49 -1.96 4.33
N ASP A 133 -16.43 -1.69 3.41
CA ASP A 133 -16.17 -1.63 1.97
C ASP A 133 -15.93 -0.23 1.42
N PHE A 134 -15.88 0.80 2.27
CA PHE A 134 -15.92 2.20 1.84
C PHE A 134 -14.57 2.92 1.88
N ALA A 135 -13.64 2.53 2.74
CA ALA A 135 -12.33 3.17 2.82
C ALA A 135 -11.24 2.27 3.41
N ILE A 136 -10.07 2.29 2.78
CA ILE A 136 -8.81 1.72 3.27
C ILE A 136 -7.74 2.78 3.01
N THR A 137 -7.19 3.40 4.05
CA THR A 137 -6.08 4.34 3.89
C THR A 137 -4.77 3.57 3.81
N LEU A 138 -3.97 3.84 2.77
CA LEU A 138 -2.72 3.14 2.51
C LEU A 138 -1.54 4.11 2.45
N GLY A 139 -0.46 3.78 3.10
CA GLY A 139 0.80 4.52 3.02
C GLY A 139 1.03 5.52 4.14
N PRO A 140 1.84 6.58 3.85
CA PRO A 140 2.32 6.99 2.52
C PRO A 140 3.62 6.30 2.07
N VAL A 141 4.38 5.71 3.01
CA VAL A 141 5.73 5.17 2.75
C VAL A 141 5.70 3.66 2.65
N VAL A 142 6.39 3.14 1.66
CA VAL A 142 6.68 1.72 1.51
C VAL A 142 8.13 1.46 1.90
N THR A 143 8.35 0.57 2.85
CA THR A 143 9.68 0.12 3.27
C THR A 143 9.98 -1.22 2.61
N THR A 144 11.07 -1.32 1.86
CA THR A 144 11.47 -2.57 1.19
C THR A 144 12.06 -3.58 2.19
N PRO A 145 12.04 -4.90 1.89
CA PRO A 145 12.47 -5.95 2.83
C PRO A 145 13.92 -5.86 3.30
N ASP A 146 14.81 -5.21 2.53
CA ASP A 146 16.20 -4.94 2.91
C ASP A 146 16.35 -4.05 4.15
N GLU A 147 15.33 -3.24 4.47
CA GLU A 147 15.28 -2.45 5.71
C GLU A 147 14.76 -3.26 6.92
N GLY A 148 14.29 -4.47 6.68
CA GLY A 148 13.72 -5.37 7.69
C GLY A 148 12.24 -5.66 7.49
N PHE A 149 11.79 -6.71 8.16
CA PHE A 149 10.38 -7.10 8.20
C PHE A 149 9.71 -6.53 9.44
N PRO A 150 8.44 -6.10 9.36
CA PRO A 150 7.66 -5.77 10.54
C PRO A 150 7.60 -6.97 11.50
N THR A 151 7.89 -6.71 12.77
CA THR A 151 8.00 -7.76 13.80
C THR A 151 6.64 -8.29 14.25
N GLY A 152 6.62 -9.51 14.77
CA GLY A 152 5.41 -10.11 15.36
C GLY A 152 4.46 -10.75 14.36
N VAL A 153 4.81 -10.78 13.07
CA VAL A 153 4.00 -11.39 12.01
C VAL A 153 4.85 -12.34 11.19
N ASP A 154 4.36 -13.55 10.98
CA ASP A 154 4.96 -14.53 10.07
C ASP A 154 4.47 -14.26 8.64
N TRP A 155 5.12 -13.31 7.97
CA TRP A 155 4.76 -12.86 6.63
C TRP A 155 4.86 -13.95 5.57
N GLU A 156 5.83 -14.86 5.69
CA GLU A 156 6.00 -15.99 4.76
C GLU A 156 4.80 -16.91 4.82
N ARG A 157 4.32 -17.23 6.02
CA ARG A 157 3.12 -18.03 6.22
C ARG A 157 1.87 -17.34 5.65
N LEU A 158 1.69 -16.04 5.89
CA LEU A 158 0.53 -15.30 5.38
C LEU A 158 0.51 -15.25 3.86
N VAL A 159 1.64 -14.97 3.22
CA VAL A 159 1.78 -14.95 1.75
C VAL A 159 1.55 -16.35 1.18
N SER A 160 2.12 -17.39 1.78
CA SER A 160 1.91 -18.79 1.36
C SER A 160 0.43 -19.18 1.43
N HIS A 161 -0.24 -18.87 2.53
CA HIS A 161 -1.67 -19.14 2.69
C HIS A 161 -2.53 -18.35 1.69
N ALA A 162 -2.20 -17.06 1.47
CA ALA A 162 -2.89 -16.24 0.49
C ALA A 162 -2.72 -16.74 -0.96
N ALA A 163 -1.62 -17.46 -1.24
CA ALA A 163 -1.31 -18.02 -2.55
C ALA A 163 -1.89 -19.43 -2.79
N GLU A 164 -2.45 -20.09 -1.76
CA GLU A 164 -3.02 -21.42 -1.91
C GLU A 164 -4.11 -21.46 -2.97
N ASN A 165 -3.93 -22.33 -3.97
CA ASN A 165 -4.87 -22.53 -5.09
C ASN A 165 -5.19 -21.26 -5.91
N THR A 166 -4.36 -20.21 -5.82
CA THR A 166 -4.53 -18.97 -6.57
C THR A 166 -3.17 -18.34 -6.93
N THR A 167 -3.20 -17.28 -7.73
CA THR A 167 -2.01 -16.52 -8.10
C THR A 167 -2.07 -15.15 -7.42
N LEU A 168 -0.98 -14.76 -6.78
CA LEU A 168 -0.78 -13.39 -6.31
C LEU A 168 -0.14 -12.56 -7.42
N TYR A 169 -0.67 -11.37 -7.63
CA TYR A 169 -0.19 -10.44 -8.65
C TYR A 169 0.56 -9.26 -8.01
N PRO A 170 1.51 -8.63 -8.73
CA PRO A 170 2.14 -7.41 -8.27
C PRO A 170 1.12 -6.34 -7.91
N GLY A 171 1.22 -5.82 -6.67
CA GLY A 171 0.26 -4.88 -6.11
C GLY A 171 -0.84 -5.49 -5.25
N ASP A 172 -0.98 -6.83 -5.18
CA ASP A 172 -1.84 -7.44 -4.17
C ASP A 172 -1.41 -7.00 -2.77
N LEU A 173 -2.37 -6.76 -1.89
CA LEU A 173 -2.13 -6.36 -0.50
C LEU A 173 -2.50 -7.50 0.45
N ILE A 174 -1.57 -7.83 1.33
CA ILE A 174 -1.75 -8.79 2.42
C ILE A 174 -1.55 -8.03 3.72
N ALA A 175 -2.63 -7.76 4.43
CA ALA A 175 -2.65 -6.93 5.63
C ALA A 175 -2.85 -7.75 6.91
N ARG A 176 -2.15 -7.32 7.97
CA ARG A 176 -2.26 -7.92 9.29
C ARG A 176 -2.14 -6.84 10.39
#